data_b66d7214ebac9d4b413ea4d7fe81f536
#
_entry.id   b66d7214ebac9d4b413ea4d7fe81f536
#
_cell.length_a   1.000
_cell.length_b   1.000
_cell.length_c   1.000
_cell.angle_alpha   90.00
_cell.angle_beta   90.00
_cell.angle_gamma   90.00
#
_symmetry.space_group_name_H-M   'P 1'
#
loop_
_entity.id
_entity.type
_entity.pdbx_description
1 polymer ?
#
loop_
_entity_poly.entity_id
_entity_poly.type
_entity_poly.pdbx_seq_one_letter_code
_entity_poly.pdbx_strand_id
1 'polypeptide(L)'
;MINGSPTEYSTVYTTMKNVQAMMDVLHQKHSVITFDLAIYMKAKEIQWRRPEEFKNTVIRMGGFHIALNFLSVIGKIFQDSGIEDLLIESGVYGCHTASMLLKGKSYNRGVRAHNLVLDALLRLQWQAFGAWMEAENVELPTVYQRQCLSLINCCQRESNDVASLKSSFGLLCDKLPQLQQLFARFCTEASQQSKLFQFWNMYIDIVLLLLHFIRAEREGSWKLHLKAVAEMVPYFFSMDRINYSRYVGNRFILIIFFHIFQIDRKLCISTKEQ
;
A
#
# COMPACT_ATOMS: atom_id res chain seq x y z
N MET A 1 17.51 2.78 30.51
CA MET A 1 18.14 2.27 29.27
C MET A 1 18.29 0.76 29.43
N ILE A 2 17.89 -0.04 28.43
CA ILE A 2 18.01 -1.51 28.50
C ILE A 2 19.41 -1.87 27.99
N ASN A 3 20.18 -2.55 28.82
CA ASN A 3 21.54 -2.96 28.48
C ASN A 3 21.51 -4.41 27.98
N GLY A 4 21.57 -4.60 26.67
CA GLY A 4 21.52 -5.93 26.03
C GLY A 4 21.34 -5.84 24.52
N SER A 5 21.60 -6.92 23.82
CA SER A 5 21.38 -7.00 22.38
C SER A 5 19.87 -6.83 22.08
N PRO A 6 19.46 -5.99 21.13
CA PRO A 6 18.05 -5.78 20.80
C PRO A 6 17.36 -7.06 20.31
N THR A 7 18.13 -8.07 19.88
CA THR A 7 17.61 -9.35 19.40
C THR A 7 17.56 -10.44 20.47
N GLU A 8 17.97 -10.18 21.72
CA GLU A 8 17.82 -11.15 22.80
C GLU A 8 16.40 -11.21 23.35
N TYR A 9 15.92 -12.41 23.69
CA TYR A 9 14.56 -12.59 24.25
C TYR A 9 14.35 -11.81 25.53
N SER A 10 15.36 -11.74 26.41
CA SER A 10 15.35 -10.97 27.67
C SER A 10 15.15 -9.48 27.41
N THR A 11 15.87 -8.94 26.42
CA THR A 11 15.77 -7.54 26.02
C THR A 11 14.39 -7.22 25.44
N VAL A 12 13.88 -8.07 24.53
CA VAL A 12 12.55 -7.90 23.94
C VAL A 12 11.46 -7.99 25.01
N TYR A 13 11.55 -8.99 25.90
CA TYR A 13 10.61 -9.13 27.02
C TYR A 13 10.61 -7.89 27.93
N THR A 14 11.80 -7.42 28.32
CA THR A 14 11.95 -6.22 29.17
C THR A 14 11.37 -4.98 28.47
N THR A 15 11.59 -4.85 27.16
CA THR A 15 11.00 -3.76 26.37
C THR A 15 9.48 -3.81 26.42
N MET A 16 8.88 -4.98 26.23
CA MET A 16 7.43 -5.16 26.30
C MET A 16 6.88 -4.83 27.69
N LYS A 17 7.58 -5.24 28.76
CA LYS A 17 7.21 -4.92 30.15
C LYS A 17 7.31 -3.42 30.44
N ASN A 18 8.36 -2.76 29.99
CA ASN A 18 8.50 -1.31 30.15
C ASN A 18 7.37 -0.54 29.48
N VAL A 19 6.94 -0.99 28.28
CA VAL A 19 5.79 -0.37 27.62
C VAL A 19 4.51 -0.59 28.44
N GLN A 20 4.29 -1.76 29.02
CA GLN A 20 3.14 -1.97 29.92
C GLN A 20 3.16 -1.03 31.12
N ALA A 21 4.32 -0.90 31.79
CA ALA A 21 4.47 0.01 32.92
C ALA A 21 4.20 1.48 32.51
N MET A 22 4.63 1.91 31.32
CA MET A 22 4.30 3.23 30.79
C MET A 22 2.81 3.41 30.54
N MET A 23 2.12 2.37 30.05
CA MET A 23 0.69 2.38 29.81
C MET A 23 -0.10 2.51 31.12
N ASP A 24 0.33 1.83 32.17
CA ASP A 24 -0.28 1.94 33.51
C ASP A 24 -0.19 3.37 34.03
N VAL A 25 0.96 4.03 33.88
CA VAL A 25 1.16 5.44 34.24
C VAL A 25 0.26 6.37 33.42
N LEU A 26 0.04 6.07 32.14
CA LEU A 26 -0.80 6.85 31.22
C LEU A 26 -2.29 6.49 31.31
N HIS A 27 -2.68 5.55 32.20
CA HIS A 27 -4.04 5.03 32.33
C HIS A 27 -4.64 4.53 31.02
N GLN A 28 -3.79 3.95 30.15
CA GLN A 28 -4.22 3.39 28.86
C GLN A 28 -4.39 1.88 28.96
N LYS A 29 -5.49 1.37 28.41
CA LYS A 29 -5.85 -0.05 28.47
C LYS A 29 -5.06 -0.94 27.51
N HIS A 30 -4.65 -0.40 26.36
CA HIS A 30 -3.99 -1.16 25.30
C HIS A 30 -2.70 -0.50 24.85
N SER A 31 -1.65 -1.30 24.62
CA SER A 31 -0.38 -0.85 24.05
C SER A 31 -0.23 -1.31 22.61
N VAL A 32 0.40 -0.49 21.77
CA VAL A 32 0.79 -0.86 20.42
C VAL A 32 2.30 -0.71 20.28
N ILE A 33 2.99 -1.82 20.02
CA ILE A 33 4.45 -1.83 19.86
C ILE A 33 4.78 -2.25 18.44
N THR A 34 5.65 -1.48 17.78
CA THR A 34 6.09 -1.77 16.41
C THR A 34 7.55 -2.22 16.42
N PHE A 35 7.83 -3.36 15.80
CA PHE A 35 9.15 -3.93 15.69
C PHE A 35 9.51 -4.23 14.22
N ASP A 36 10.81 -4.36 13.94
CA ASP A 36 11.28 -5.01 12.72
C ASP A 36 10.92 -6.52 12.72
N LEU A 37 11.11 -7.20 11.61
CA LEU A 37 10.73 -8.61 11.48
C LEU A 37 11.43 -9.51 12.50
N ALA A 38 12.74 -9.30 12.74
CA ALA A 38 13.54 -10.18 13.61
C ALA A 38 13.07 -10.08 15.08
N ILE A 39 12.82 -8.87 15.56
CA ILE A 39 12.33 -8.63 16.92
C ILE A 39 10.82 -8.98 17.01
N TYR A 40 10.04 -8.68 15.97
CA TYR A 40 8.62 -9.03 15.89
C TYR A 40 8.37 -10.53 16.11
N MET A 41 9.16 -11.38 15.47
CA MET A 41 9.04 -12.85 15.63
C MET A 41 9.23 -13.27 17.08
N LYS A 42 10.24 -12.74 17.75
CA LYS A 42 10.53 -13.03 19.16
C LYS A 42 9.47 -12.47 20.10
N ALA A 43 9.02 -11.25 19.84
CA ALA A 43 7.96 -10.62 20.61
C ALA A 43 6.64 -11.42 20.51
N LYS A 44 6.33 -11.94 19.31
CA LYS A 44 5.17 -12.83 19.10
C LYS A 44 5.32 -14.14 19.84
N GLU A 45 6.50 -14.76 19.83
CA GLU A 45 6.76 -15.97 20.59
C GLU A 45 6.61 -15.73 22.10
N ILE A 46 7.13 -14.62 22.63
CA ILE A 46 6.92 -14.23 24.03
C ILE A 46 5.43 -14.08 24.33
N GLN A 47 4.66 -13.37 23.46
CA GLN A 47 3.23 -13.20 23.63
C GLN A 47 2.47 -14.53 23.64
N TRP A 48 2.85 -15.49 22.78
CA TRP A 48 2.22 -16.83 22.74
C TRP A 48 2.55 -17.66 23.96
N ARG A 49 3.78 -17.55 24.50
CA ARG A 49 4.17 -18.27 25.73
C ARG A 49 3.57 -17.64 27.01
N ARG A 50 3.20 -16.36 26.96
CA ARG A 50 2.65 -15.59 28.09
C ARG A 50 1.41 -14.79 27.68
N PRO A 51 0.32 -15.45 27.26
CA PRO A 51 -0.83 -14.80 26.67
C PRO A 51 -1.54 -13.87 27.67
N GLU A 52 -1.68 -14.27 28.94
CA GLU A 52 -2.35 -13.45 29.94
C GLU A 52 -1.57 -12.18 30.29
N GLU A 53 -0.26 -12.28 30.29
CA GLU A 53 0.62 -11.15 30.61
C GLU A 53 0.58 -10.06 29.52
N PHE A 54 0.48 -10.47 28.24
CA PHE A 54 0.52 -9.55 27.09
C PHE A 54 -0.80 -9.47 26.30
N LYS A 55 -1.93 -9.82 26.93
CA LYS A 55 -3.26 -9.82 26.28
C LYS A 55 -3.67 -8.44 25.72
N ASN A 56 -3.26 -7.37 26.40
CA ASN A 56 -3.57 -5.99 26.00
C ASN A 56 -2.47 -5.35 25.13
N THR A 57 -1.46 -6.12 24.72
CA THR A 57 -0.36 -5.63 23.89
C THR A 57 -0.56 -6.04 22.42
N VAL A 58 -0.68 -5.07 21.54
CA VAL A 58 -0.72 -5.27 20.08
C VAL A 58 0.68 -5.13 19.53
N ILE A 59 1.25 -6.23 19.03
CA ILE A 59 2.57 -6.22 18.44
C ILE A 59 2.42 -6.01 16.92
N ARG A 60 3.04 -4.94 16.37
CA ARG A 60 3.04 -4.58 14.95
C ARG A 60 4.39 -4.89 14.29
N MET A 61 4.35 -5.37 13.05
CA MET A 61 5.52 -5.36 12.17
C MET A 61 5.64 -3.99 11.50
N GLY A 62 6.86 -3.45 11.43
CA GLY A 62 7.12 -2.12 10.89
C GLY A 62 6.77 -2.01 9.41
N GLY A 63 5.96 -1.01 9.06
CA GLY A 63 5.51 -0.77 7.68
C GLY A 63 6.66 -0.52 6.71
N PHE A 64 7.74 0.13 7.17
CA PHE A 64 8.95 0.34 6.38
C PHE A 64 9.55 -0.97 5.86
N HIS A 65 9.68 -1.98 6.71
CA HIS A 65 10.22 -3.29 6.32
C HIS A 65 9.28 -4.06 5.41
N ILE A 66 7.96 -3.93 5.60
CA ILE A 66 6.95 -4.50 4.69
C ILE A 66 7.11 -3.89 3.30
N ALA A 67 7.15 -2.56 3.19
CA ALA A 67 7.30 -1.86 1.92
C ALA A 67 8.63 -2.19 1.23
N LEU A 68 9.74 -2.22 1.98
CA LEU A 68 11.07 -2.56 1.44
C LEU A 68 11.11 -3.98 0.87
N ASN A 69 10.50 -4.94 1.57
CA ASN A 69 10.38 -6.30 1.08
C ASN A 69 9.46 -6.40 -0.14
N PHE A 70 8.39 -5.63 -0.16
CA PHE A 70 7.49 -5.61 -1.32
C PHE A 70 8.15 -5.01 -2.57
N LEU A 71 9.01 -3.98 -2.41
CA LEU A 71 9.88 -3.52 -3.49
C LEU A 71 10.76 -4.63 -4.05
N SER A 72 11.35 -5.46 -3.18
CA SER A 72 12.12 -6.64 -3.61
C SER A 72 11.25 -7.69 -4.32
N VAL A 73 9.99 -7.85 -3.92
CA VAL A 73 9.02 -8.73 -4.60
C VAL A 73 8.73 -8.21 -6.00
N ILE A 74 8.44 -6.91 -6.16
CA ILE A 74 8.23 -6.29 -7.48
C ILE A 74 9.45 -6.53 -8.37
N GLY A 75 10.65 -6.21 -7.88
CA GLY A 75 11.89 -6.41 -8.64
C GLY A 75 12.13 -7.86 -9.05
N LYS A 76 11.72 -8.85 -8.23
CA LYS A 76 11.83 -10.28 -8.55
C LYS A 76 10.79 -10.72 -9.60
N ILE A 77 9.56 -10.24 -9.50
CA ILE A 77 8.49 -10.55 -10.48
C ILE A 77 8.84 -10.00 -11.87
N PHE A 78 9.39 -8.80 -11.93
CA PHE A 78 9.73 -8.10 -13.17
C PHE A 78 11.23 -8.18 -13.50
N GLN A 79 11.94 -9.14 -12.95
CA GLN A 79 13.30 -9.44 -13.33
C GLN A 79 13.35 -9.76 -14.83
N ASP A 80 14.38 -9.28 -15.51
CA ASP A 80 14.61 -9.49 -16.94
C ASP A 80 13.48 -8.96 -17.87
N SER A 81 12.64 -8.05 -17.36
CA SER A 81 11.56 -7.41 -18.12
C SER A 81 12.01 -6.18 -18.93
N GLY A 82 13.27 -5.76 -18.81
CA GLY A 82 13.80 -4.54 -19.39
C GLY A 82 13.67 -3.29 -18.52
N ILE A 83 13.08 -3.37 -17.30
CA ILE A 83 12.97 -2.21 -16.39
C ILE A 83 14.36 -1.71 -15.99
N GLU A 84 15.32 -2.61 -15.73
CA GLU A 84 16.69 -2.24 -15.37
C GLU A 84 17.33 -1.45 -16.50
N ASP A 85 17.24 -1.96 -17.72
CA ASP A 85 17.78 -1.30 -18.94
C ASP A 85 17.10 0.04 -19.18
N LEU A 86 15.77 0.11 -19.04
CA LEU A 86 15.01 1.35 -19.16
C LEU A 86 15.51 2.43 -18.19
N LEU A 87 15.78 2.08 -16.93
CA LEU A 87 16.26 3.02 -15.92
C LEU A 87 17.70 3.49 -16.19
N ILE A 88 18.51 2.64 -16.80
CA ILE A 88 19.90 2.94 -17.16
C ILE A 88 19.94 3.79 -18.45
N GLU A 89 19.28 3.37 -19.51
CA GLU A 89 19.28 4.03 -20.81
C GLU A 89 18.62 5.42 -20.78
N SER A 90 17.60 5.58 -19.92
CA SER A 90 16.98 6.89 -19.67
C SER A 90 17.89 7.86 -18.90
N GLY A 91 19.07 7.43 -18.44
CA GLY A 91 19.99 8.24 -17.65
C GLY A 91 19.50 8.56 -16.23
N VAL A 92 18.42 7.94 -15.75
CA VAL A 92 17.85 8.19 -14.42
C VAL A 92 18.72 7.56 -13.34
N TYR A 93 19.23 6.35 -13.57
CA TYR A 93 20.11 5.64 -12.63
C TYR A 93 21.25 4.93 -13.36
N GLY A 94 22.43 4.89 -12.73
CA GLY A 94 23.52 4.04 -13.22
C GLY A 94 23.28 2.55 -12.88
N CYS A 95 23.95 1.65 -13.62
CA CYS A 95 23.76 0.18 -13.55
C CYS A 95 23.73 -0.38 -12.14
N HIS A 96 24.74 -0.05 -11.31
CA HIS A 96 24.79 -0.55 -9.92
C HIS A 96 23.57 -0.10 -9.10
N THR A 97 23.15 1.17 -9.26
CA THR A 97 21.99 1.70 -8.54
C THR A 97 20.71 1.03 -9.00
N ALA A 98 20.47 0.88 -10.31
CA ALA A 98 19.30 0.20 -10.87
C ALA A 98 19.17 -1.22 -10.33
N SER A 99 20.25 -2.02 -10.36
CA SER A 99 20.27 -3.37 -9.81
C SER A 99 19.94 -3.40 -8.30
N MET A 100 20.46 -2.45 -7.52
CA MET A 100 20.19 -2.38 -6.09
C MET A 100 18.74 -1.99 -5.77
N LEU A 101 18.13 -1.13 -6.59
CA LEU A 101 16.72 -0.72 -6.47
C LEU A 101 15.79 -1.92 -6.65
N LEU A 102 15.99 -2.69 -7.71
CA LEU A 102 15.20 -3.88 -8.00
C LEU A 102 15.35 -4.99 -6.94
N LYS A 103 16.50 -5.03 -6.24
CA LYS A 103 16.69 -5.91 -5.08
C LYS A 103 16.07 -5.38 -3.78
N GLY A 104 15.38 -4.24 -3.82
CA GLY A 104 14.73 -3.63 -2.66
C GLY A 104 15.69 -3.07 -1.61
N LYS A 105 16.94 -2.73 -1.98
CA LYS A 105 17.96 -2.28 -1.02
C LYS A 105 18.00 -0.77 -0.78
N SER A 106 17.26 0.01 -1.56
CA SER A 106 17.24 1.49 -1.48
C SER A 106 15.80 2.00 -1.54
N TYR A 107 15.14 2.09 -0.39
CA TYR A 107 13.72 2.40 -0.30
C TYR A 107 13.30 3.65 -1.07
N ASN A 108 13.83 4.83 -0.71
CA ASN A 108 13.40 6.10 -1.33
C ASN A 108 13.65 6.13 -2.85
N ARG A 109 14.82 5.66 -3.27
CA ARG A 109 15.16 5.57 -4.70
C ARG A 109 14.31 4.52 -5.40
N GLY A 110 14.05 3.37 -4.77
CA GLY A 110 13.19 2.32 -5.30
C GLY A 110 11.76 2.80 -5.53
N VAL A 111 11.13 3.44 -4.53
CA VAL A 111 9.80 4.03 -4.67
C VAL A 111 9.78 5.07 -5.78
N ARG A 112 10.79 5.94 -5.88
CA ARG A 112 10.90 6.95 -6.94
C ARG A 112 11.04 6.30 -8.32
N ALA A 113 11.87 5.27 -8.47
CA ALA A 113 12.06 4.56 -9.72
C ALA A 113 10.75 3.94 -10.22
N HIS A 114 10.07 3.19 -9.34
CA HIS A 114 8.78 2.58 -9.69
C HIS A 114 7.70 3.62 -9.99
N ASN A 115 7.70 4.77 -9.31
CA ASN A 115 6.79 5.88 -9.64
C ASN A 115 7.04 6.46 -11.03
N LEU A 116 8.29 6.61 -11.46
CA LEU A 116 8.61 7.12 -12.79
C LEU A 116 8.16 6.15 -13.88
N VAL A 117 8.42 4.85 -13.71
CA VAL A 117 7.94 3.82 -14.63
C VAL A 117 6.43 3.75 -14.65
N LEU A 118 5.78 3.82 -13.49
CA LEU A 118 4.32 3.85 -13.36
C LEU A 118 3.71 5.04 -14.11
N ASP A 119 4.24 6.25 -13.92
CA ASP A 119 3.75 7.46 -14.63
C ASP A 119 3.86 7.30 -16.14
N ALA A 120 4.98 6.79 -16.64
CA ALA A 120 5.17 6.52 -18.07
C ALA A 120 4.15 5.50 -18.59
N LEU A 121 3.96 4.38 -17.88
CA LEU A 121 3.01 3.34 -18.29
C LEU A 121 1.55 3.82 -18.21
N LEU A 122 1.18 4.59 -17.21
CA LEU A 122 -0.17 5.17 -17.11
C LEU A 122 -0.45 6.14 -18.26
N ARG A 123 0.54 6.92 -18.70
CA ARG A 123 0.40 7.80 -19.87
C ARG A 123 0.20 6.99 -21.16
N LEU A 124 0.99 5.95 -21.38
CA LEU A 124 0.83 5.06 -22.54
C LEU A 124 -0.53 4.35 -22.51
N GLN A 125 -0.94 3.86 -21.36
CA GLN A 125 -2.24 3.20 -21.18
C GLN A 125 -3.41 4.17 -21.45
N TRP A 126 -3.29 5.43 -21.02
CA TRP A 126 -4.28 6.45 -21.29
C TRP A 126 -4.36 6.83 -22.79
N GLN A 127 -3.24 6.91 -23.47
CA GLN A 127 -3.18 7.12 -24.92
C GLN A 127 -3.84 5.96 -25.68
N ALA A 128 -3.53 4.71 -25.28
CA ALA A 128 -4.15 3.52 -25.85
C ALA A 128 -5.66 3.47 -25.60
N PHE A 129 -6.11 3.88 -24.43
CA PHE A 129 -7.53 4.01 -24.09
C PHE A 129 -8.25 5.02 -24.97
N GLY A 130 -7.63 6.17 -25.26
CA GLY A 130 -8.16 7.16 -26.21
C GLY A 130 -8.36 6.58 -27.59
N ALA A 131 -7.34 5.91 -28.12
CA ALA A 131 -7.42 5.26 -29.44
C ALA A 131 -8.49 4.14 -29.48
N TRP A 132 -8.65 3.37 -28.40
CA TRP A 132 -9.70 2.36 -28.27
C TRP A 132 -11.10 3.00 -28.26
N MET A 133 -11.30 4.10 -27.55
CA MET A 133 -12.59 4.82 -27.55
C MET A 133 -12.97 5.32 -28.95
N GLU A 134 -11.99 5.86 -29.69
CA GLU A 134 -12.19 6.28 -31.08
C GLU A 134 -12.60 5.10 -31.98
N ALA A 135 -11.93 3.96 -31.85
CA ALA A 135 -12.24 2.75 -32.63
C ALA A 135 -13.62 2.17 -32.31
N GLU A 136 -14.05 2.23 -31.04
CA GLU A 136 -15.36 1.76 -30.56
C GLU A 136 -16.47 2.79 -30.77
N ASN A 137 -16.18 3.96 -31.34
CA ASN A 137 -17.10 5.10 -31.45
C ASN A 137 -17.73 5.52 -30.10
N VAL A 138 -16.98 5.40 -29.02
CA VAL A 138 -17.37 5.82 -27.68
C VAL A 138 -16.98 7.26 -27.47
N GLU A 139 -17.92 8.18 -27.50
CA GLU A 139 -17.67 9.59 -27.15
C GLU A 139 -17.61 9.75 -25.63
N LEU A 140 -16.53 10.35 -25.14
CA LEU A 140 -16.55 10.90 -23.79
C LEU A 140 -17.52 12.08 -23.74
N PRO A 141 -18.47 12.10 -22.79
CA PRO A 141 -19.36 13.23 -22.65
C PRO A 141 -18.55 14.53 -22.59
N THR A 142 -18.96 15.54 -23.34
CA THR A 142 -18.30 16.86 -23.43
C THR A 142 -18.06 17.51 -22.06
N VAL A 143 -18.81 17.08 -21.05
CA VAL A 143 -18.66 17.47 -19.65
C VAL A 143 -17.30 17.06 -19.09
N TYR A 144 -16.76 15.87 -19.43
CA TYR A 144 -15.43 15.43 -18.96
C TYR A 144 -14.30 16.27 -19.54
N GLN A 145 -14.36 16.52 -20.86
CA GLN A 145 -13.34 17.35 -21.53
C GLN A 145 -13.28 18.75 -20.90
N ARG A 146 -14.46 19.34 -20.66
CA ARG A 146 -14.59 20.68 -20.09
C ARG A 146 -14.08 20.75 -18.65
N GLN A 147 -14.38 19.72 -17.84
CA GLN A 147 -13.95 19.66 -16.45
C GLN A 147 -12.45 19.34 -16.30
N CYS A 148 -11.90 18.45 -17.15
CA CYS A 148 -10.46 18.21 -17.19
C CYS A 148 -9.69 19.48 -17.58
N LEU A 149 -10.16 20.21 -18.60
CA LEU A 149 -9.57 21.49 -18.98
C LEU A 149 -9.69 22.53 -17.86
N SER A 150 -10.81 22.59 -17.16
CA SER A 150 -10.99 23.47 -15.99
C SER A 150 -9.99 23.16 -14.89
N LEU A 151 -9.79 21.87 -14.55
CA LEU A 151 -8.79 21.42 -13.57
C LEU A 151 -7.37 21.76 -13.99
N ILE A 152 -7.00 21.49 -15.24
CA ILE A 152 -5.69 21.82 -15.79
C ILE A 152 -5.44 23.33 -15.70
N ASN A 153 -6.42 24.14 -16.11
CA ASN A 153 -6.32 25.59 -16.03
C ASN A 153 -6.21 26.10 -14.59
N CYS A 154 -6.92 25.48 -13.63
CA CYS A 154 -6.81 25.81 -12.22
C CYS A 154 -5.41 25.45 -11.66
N CYS A 155 -4.83 24.32 -12.08
CA CYS A 155 -3.49 23.91 -11.66
C CYS A 155 -2.37 24.76 -12.29
N GLN A 156 -2.61 25.35 -13.48
CA GLN A 156 -1.65 26.21 -14.19
C GLN A 156 -1.71 27.68 -13.71
N ARG A 157 -2.84 28.11 -13.14
CA ARG A 157 -2.94 29.45 -12.56
C ARG A 157 -2.33 29.42 -11.16
N GLU A 158 -1.44 30.36 -10.87
CA GLU A 158 -0.90 30.59 -9.53
C GLU A 158 -1.96 31.04 -8.49
N SER A 159 -3.24 31.01 -8.84
CA SER A 159 -4.32 31.37 -7.93
C SER A 159 -4.59 30.21 -6.97
N ASN A 160 -4.37 30.43 -5.68
CA ASN A 160 -4.68 29.57 -4.55
C ASN A 160 -6.20 29.38 -4.32
N ASP A 161 -7.02 29.32 -5.36
CA ASP A 161 -8.46 29.11 -5.21
C ASP A 161 -8.78 27.63 -5.01
N VAL A 162 -8.52 27.18 -3.77
CA VAL A 162 -8.78 25.82 -3.30
C VAL A 162 -10.28 25.47 -3.40
N ALA A 163 -11.18 26.46 -3.33
CA ALA A 163 -12.63 26.23 -3.41
C ALA A 163 -13.05 25.87 -4.84
N SER A 164 -12.53 26.56 -5.83
CA SER A 164 -12.76 26.26 -7.26
C SER A 164 -12.17 24.90 -7.66
N LEU A 165 -10.96 24.57 -7.17
CA LEU A 165 -10.34 23.26 -7.35
C LEU A 165 -11.18 22.12 -6.75
N LYS A 166 -11.67 22.28 -5.53
CA LYS A 166 -12.53 21.28 -4.86
C LYS A 166 -13.86 21.10 -5.59
N SER A 167 -14.48 22.19 -6.07
CA SER A 167 -15.73 22.12 -6.82
C SER A 167 -15.55 21.39 -8.15
N SER A 168 -14.54 21.76 -8.94
CA SER A 168 -14.24 21.13 -10.23
C SER A 168 -13.87 19.64 -10.06
N PHE A 169 -13.12 19.30 -9.02
CA PHE A 169 -12.78 17.92 -8.68
C PHE A 169 -14.00 17.10 -8.23
N GLY A 170 -14.90 17.70 -7.42
CA GLY A 170 -16.15 17.06 -7.00
C GLY A 170 -17.04 16.71 -8.18
N LEU A 171 -17.24 17.63 -9.11
CA LEU A 171 -18.01 17.40 -10.34
C LEU A 171 -17.40 16.30 -11.24
N LEU A 172 -16.08 16.19 -11.26
CA LEU A 172 -15.39 15.08 -11.96
C LEU A 172 -15.63 13.76 -11.23
N CYS A 173 -15.55 13.73 -9.90
CA CYS A 173 -15.76 12.54 -9.09
C CYS A 173 -17.15 11.92 -9.26
N ASP A 174 -18.19 12.72 -9.42
CA ASP A 174 -19.56 12.24 -9.64
C ASP A 174 -19.72 11.46 -10.96
N LYS A 175 -18.87 11.75 -11.94
CA LYS A 175 -18.87 11.12 -13.27
C LYS A 175 -17.84 9.99 -13.41
N LEU A 176 -16.88 9.90 -12.49
CA LEU A 176 -15.82 8.88 -12.48
C LEU A 176 -16.31 7.43 -12.63
N PRO A 177 -17.44 7.00 -12.03
CA PRO A 177 -17.88 5.61 -12.15
C PRO A 177 -18.08 5.14 -13.59
N GLN A 178 -18.63 6.00 -14.47
CA GLN A 178 -18.83 5.65 -15.89
C GLN A 178 -17.50 5.53 -16.63
N LEU A 179 -16.59 6.48 -16.40
CA LEU A 179 -15.25 6.45 -17.00
C LEU A 179 -14.46 5.21 -16.51
N GLN A 180 -14.57 4.90 -15.21
CA GLN A 180 -13.94 3.70 -14.64
C GLN A 180 -14.46 2.40 -15.25
N GLN A 181 -15.75 2.29 -15.54
CA GLN A 181 -16.33 1.14 -16.21
C GLN A 181 -15.80 0.98 -17.64
N LEU A 182 -15.76 2.08 -18.40
CA LEU A 182 -15.20 2.07 -19.77
C LEU A 182 -13.71 1.69 -19.76
N PHE A 183 -12.95 2.28 -18.84
CA PHE A 183 -11.53 1.98 -18.69
C PHE A 183 -11.28 0.52 -18.27
N ALA A 184 -12.10 -0.01 -17.36
CA ALA A 184 -12.01 -1.42 -16.95
C ALA A 184 -12.35 -2.38 -18.10
N ARG A 185 -13.35 -2.03 -18.94
CA ARG A 185 -13.67 -2.77 -20.16
C ARG A 185 -12.47 -2.78 -21.12
N PHE A 186 -11.92 -1.60 -21.42
CA PHE A 186 -10.71 -1.48 -22.24
C PHE A 186 -9.56 -2.35 -21.71
N CYS A 187 -9.23 -2.24 -20.42
CA CYS A 187 -8.14 -3.04 -19.82
C CYS A 187 -8.38 -4.54 -19.95
N THR A 188 -9.65 -4.98 -19.82
CA THR A 188 -10.02 -6.39 -19.96
C THR A 188 -9.82 -6.87 -21.40
N GLU A 189 -10.33 -6.12 -22.38
CA GLU A 189 -10.23 -6.44 -23.81
C GLU A 189 -8.77 -6.40 -24.29
N ALA A 190 -8.02 -5.34 -23.92
CA ALA A 190 -6.61 -5.21 -24.28
C ALA A 190 -5.74 -6.32 -23.67
N SER A 191 -6.04 -6.75 -22.43
CA SER A 191 -5.35 -7.87 -21.78
C SER A 191 -5.63 -9.22 -22.45
N GLN A 192 -6.81 -9.42 -23.03
CA GLN A 192 -7.12 -10.62 -23.81
C GLN A 192 -6.40 -10.64 -25.16
N GLN A 193 -6.26 -9.47 -25.79
CA GLN A 193 -5.63 -9.33 -27.10
C GLN A 193 -4.09 -9.31 -27.03
N SER A 194 -3.49 -8.78 -25.97
CA SER A 194 -2.05 -8.59 -25.85
C SER A 194 -1.51 -9.08 -24.50
N LYS A 195 -0.66 -10.11 -24.56
CA LYS A 195 0.09 -10.59 -23.39
C LYS A 195 1.07 -9.55 -22.84
N LEU A 196 1.60 -8.70 -23.69
CA LEU A 196 2.46 -7.59 -23.29
C LEU A 196 1.67 -6.55 -22.50
N PHE A 197 0.47 -6.20 -22.97
CA PHE A 197 -0.41 -5.30 -22.21
C PHE A 197 -0.78 -5.90 -20.86
N GLN A 198 -1.18 -7.17 -20.82
CA GLN A 198 -1.51 -7.88 -19.58
C GLN A 198 -0.34 -7.84 -18.58
N PHE A 199 0.88 -8.07 -19.04
CA PHE A 199 2.09 -8.05 -18.22
C PHE A 199 2.36 -6.67 -17.61
N TRP A 200 2.30 -5.61 -18.41
CA TRP A 200 2.52 -4.26 -17.91
C TRP A 200 1.36 -3.72 -17.08
N ASN A 201 0.13 -4.14 -17.36
CA ASN A 201 -1.02 -3.84 -16.50
C ASN A 201 -0.85 -4.46 -15.11
N MET A 202 -0.36 -5.70 -15.02
CA MET A 202 0.00 -6.32 -13.73
C MET A 202 1.08 -5.51 -12.99
N TYR A 203 2.07 -4.94 -13.69
CA TYR A 203 3.06 -4.06 -13.07
C TYR A 203 2.41 -2.81 -12.47
N ILE A 204 1.53 -2.16 -13.22
CA ILE A 204 0.77 -0.99 -12.75
C ILE A 204 0.03 -1.33 -11.46
N ASP A 205 -0.72 -2.42 -11.43
CA ASP A 205 -1.52 -2.85 -10.28
C ASP A 205 -0.66 -3.11 -9.03
N ILE A 206 0.47 -3.80 -9.20
CA ILE A 206 1.37 -4.12 -8.08
C ILE A 206 2.06 -2.86 -7.54
N VAL A 207 2.48 -1.94 -8.40
CA VAL A 207 3.09 -0.68 -7.96
C VAL A 207 2.05 0.21 -7.28
N LEU A 208 0.83 0.31 -7.80
CA LEU A 208 -0.26 1.03 -7.14
C LEU A 208 -0.58 0.45 -5.77
N LEU A 209 -0.54 -0.88 -5.63
CA LEU A 209 -0.71 -1.54 -4.33
C LEU A 209 0.37 -1.12 -3.32
N LEU A 210 1.64 -1.06 -3.73
CA LEU A 210 2.73 -0.53 -2.90
C LEU A 210 2.45 0.92 -2.48
N LEU A 211 2.01 1.77 -3.40
CA LEU A 211 1.72 3.18 -3.11
C LEU A 211 0.52 3.35 -2.17
N HIS A 212 -0.53 2.54 -2.32
CA HIS A 212 -1.65 2.51 -1.38
C HIS A 212 -1.20 2.11 0.02
N PHE A 213 -0.31 1.14 0.14
CA PHE A 213 0.27 0.76 1.43
C PHE A 213 1.09 1.91 2.04
N ILE A 214 1.97 2.54 1.27
CA ILE A 214 2.79 3.68 1.73
C ILE A 214 1.90 4.86 2.15
N ARG A 215 0.85 5.14 1.38
CA ARG A 215 -0.14 6.17 1.69
C ARG A 215 -0.86 5.85 3.01
N ALA A 216 -1.29 4.62 3.20
CA ALA A 216 -1.96 4.19 4.42
C ALA A 216 -1.09 4.38 5.68
N GLU A 217 0.23 4.09 5.58
CA GLU A 217 1.18 4.31 6.67
C GLU A 217 1.39 5.81 6.97
N ARG A 218 1.41 6.66 5.95
CA ARG A 218 1.59 8.11 6.10
C ARG A 218 0.36 8.82 6.65
N GLU A 219 -0.82 8.42 6.20
CA GLU A 219 -2.10 9.00 6.62
C GLU A 219 -2.63 8.40 7.92
N GLY A 220 -2.01 7.32 8.44
CA GLY A 220 -2.52 6.57 9.58
C GLY A 220 -3.86 5.87 9.28
N SER A 221 -4.18 5.63 8.00
CA SER A 221 -5.43 4.99 7.59
C SER A 221 -5.38 3.49 7.80
N TRP A 222 -5.88 3.05 8.95
CA TRP A 222 -5.88 1.63 9.32
C TRP A 222 -6.67 0.75 8.35
N LYS A 223 -7.81 1.22 7.88
CA LYS A 223 -8.64 0.49 6.90
C LYS A 223 -7.90 0.27 5.58
N LEU A 224 -7.25 1.32 5.07
CA LEU A 224 -6.45 1.23 3.84
C LEU A 224 -5.22 0.34 4.04
N HIS A 225 -4.54 0.45 5.18
CA HIS A 225 -3.41 -0.40 5.54
C HIS A 225 -3.78 -1.89 5.49
N LEU A 226 -4.90 -2.26 6.13
CA LEU A 226 -5.36 -3.64 6.16
C LEU A 226 -5.69 -4.17 4.76
N LYS A 227 -6.40 -3.36 3.96
CA LYS A 227 -6.74 -3.72 2.59
C LYS A 227 -5.47 -3.96 1.76
N ALA A 228 -4.53 -3.00 1.78
CA ALA A 228 -3.28 -3.12 1.04
C ALA A 228 -2.46 -4.33 1.48
N VAL A 229 -2.34 -4.55 2.78
CA VAL A 229 -1.63 -5.71 3.34
C VAL A 229 -2.25 -7.03 2.87
N ALA A 230 -3.59 -7.14 2.84
CA ALA A 230 -4.28 -8.33 2.34
C ALA A 230 -3.93 -8.65 0.90
N GLU A 231 -3.96 -7.63 0.06
CA GLU A 231 -3.66 -7.75 -1.35
C GLU A 231 -2.17 -8.05 -1.60
N MET A 232 -1.25 -7.67 -0.68
CA MET A 232 0.19 -7.99 -0.76
C MET A 232 0.52 -9.45 -0.40
N VAL A 233 -0.27 -10.10 0.46
CA VAL A 233 0.03 -11.46 0.97
C VAL A 233 0.26 -12.49 -0.13
N PRO A 234 -0.57 -12.61 -1.19
CA PRO A 234 -0.34 -13.56 -2.26
C PRO A 234 1.02 -13.38 -2.95
N TYR A 235 1.45 -12.13 -3.13
CA TYR A 235 2.75 -11.82 -3.75
C TYR A 235 3.92 -12.20 -2.85
N PHE A 236 3.82 -11.98 -1.54
CA PHE A 236 4.83 -12.46 -0.59
C PHE A 236 4.95 -13.98 -0.62
N PHE A 237 3.81 -14.68 -0.70
CA PHE A 237 3.79 -16.13 -0.78
C PHE A 237 4.41 -16.64 -2.08
N SER A 238 4.03 -16.10 -3.23
CA SER A 238 4.52 -16.52 -4.54
C SER A 238 6.02 -16.29 -4.75
N MET A 239 6.60 -15.32 -4.01
CA MET A 239 8.02 -14.97 -4.08
C MET A 239 8.85 -15.52 -2.92
N ASP A 240 8.38 -16.55 -2.22
CA ASP A 240 9.07 -17.24 -1.10
C ASP A 240 9.42 -16.31 0.08
N ARG A 241 8.61 -15.26 0.30
CA ARG A 241 8.75 -14.40 1.47
C ARG A 241 7.94 -14.95 2.65
N ILE A 242 8.24 -16.20 3.03
CA ILE A 242 7.47 -17.02 3.98
C ILE A 242 7.15 -16.27 5.28
N ASN A 243 8.13 -15.56 5.85
CA ASN A 243 7.90 -14.81 7.09
C ASN A 243 6.90 -13.67 6.90
N TYR A 244 6.94 -12.96 5.77
CA TYR A 244 5.99 -11.90 5.48
C TYR A 244 4.60 -12.45 5.16
N SER A 245 4.49 -13.50 4.36
CA SER A 245 3.21 -14.13 4.07
C SER A 245 2.54 -14.70 5.33
N ARG A 246 3.32 -15.34 6.21
CA ARG A 246 2.83 -15.93 7.46
C ARG A 246 2.43 -14.87 8.50
N TYR A 247 3.29 -13.90 8.76
CA TYR A 247 3.08 -12.94 9.87
C TYR A 247 2.24 -11.73 9.46
N VAL A 248 2.25 -11.36 8.19
CA VAL A 248 1.38 -10.34 7.63
C VAL A 248 -0.03 -10.91 7.46
N GLY A 249 -0.18 -12.17 6.99
CA GLY A 249 -1.46 -12.85 6.83
C GLY A 249 -2.18 -13.19 8.14
N ASN A 250 -1.48 -13.67 9.16
CA ASN A 250 -2.08 -13.99 10.48
C ASN A 250 -2.70 -12.77 11.17
N ARG A 251 -2.25 -11.57 10.83
CA ARG A 251 -2.86 -10.33 11.30
C ARG A 251 -4.29 -10.12 10.80
N PHE A 252 -4.57 -10.60 9.61
CA PHE A 252 -5.88 -10.51 8.97
C PHE A 252 -6.95 -11.21 9.80
N ILE A 253 -6.67 -12.40 10.28
CA ILE A 253 -7.60 -13.20 11.07
C ILE A 253 -7.87 -12.53 12.42
N LEU A 254 -6.84 -12.04 13.11
CA LEU A 254 -6.99 -11.37 14.41
C LEU A 254 -7.73 -10.03 14.32
N ILE A 255 -7.59 -9.29 13.21
CA ILE A 255 -8.21 -7.97 13.06
C ILE A 255 -9.65 -8.08 12.59
N ILE A 256 -10.00 -9.07 11.77
CA ILE A 256 -11.40 -9.41 11.48
C ILE A 256 -12.12 -9.75 12.80
N PHE A 257 -11.49 -10.54 13.68
CA PHE A 257 -12.04 -10.81 15.03
C PHE A 257 -12.24 -9.52 15.82
N PHE A 258 -11.24 -8.62 15.87
CA PHE A 258 -11.38 -7.36 16.63
C PHE A 258 -12.43 -6.41 16.04
N HIS A 259 -12.60 -6.37 14.72
CA HIS A 259 -13.62 -5.52 14.09
C HIS A 259 -15.03 -6.08 14.32
N ILE A 260 -15.20 -7.39 14.28
CA ILE A 260 -16.46 -8.07 14.60
C ILE A 260 -16.83 -7.82 16.09
N PHE A 261 -15.87 -7.96 17.00
CA PHE A 261 -16.10 -7.69 18.43
C PHE A 261 -16.36 -6.21 18.76
N GLN A 262 -15.84 -5.23 18.01
CA GLN A 262 -16.17 -3.82 18.20
C GLN A 262 -17.55 -3.45 17.62
N ILE A 263 -17.99 -4.12 16.57
CA ILE A 263 -19.34 -3.94 15.99
C ILE A 263 -20.38 -4.46 17.00
N ASP A 264 -20.16 -5.61 17.62
CA ASP A 264 -21.06 -6.14 18.65
C ASP A 264 -21.15 -5.23 19.90
N ARG A 265 -20.07 -4.56 20.30
CA ARG A 265 -20.13 -3.60 21.42
C ARG A 265 -20.94 -2.35 21.10
N LYS A 266 -20.91 -1.84 19.87
CA LYS A 266 -21.76 -0.70 19.47
C LYS A 266 -23.22 -1.08 19.38
N LEU A 267 -23.55 -2.30 18.98
CA LEU A 267 -24.92 -2.83 19.01
C LEU A 267 -25.44 -3.07 20.43
N CYS A 268 -24.60 -3.56 21.34
CA CYS A 268 -24.98 -3.76 22.74
C CYS A 268 -25.16 -2.46 23.56
N ILE A 269 -24.54 -1.35 23.15
CA ILE A 269 -24.73 -0.05 23.83
C ILE A 269 -26.01 0.62 23.34
N SER A 270 -26.41 0.42 22.08
CA SER A 270 -27.66 0.99 21.51
C SER A 270 -28.96 0.32 22.02
N THR A 271 -28.87 -0.87 22.57
CA THR A 271 -30.04 -1.60 23.11
C THR A 271 -30.27 -1.39 24.61
N LYS A 272 -29.47 -0.54 25.29
CA LYS A 272 -29.66 -0.20 26.71
C LYS A 272 -30.21 1.20 26.96
N GLU A 273 -30.56 1.94 25.92
CA GLU A 273 -31.17 3.27 25.96
C GLU A 273 -32.58 3.27 25.30
N GLN A 274 -33.33 2.19 25.46
CA GLN A 274 -34.79 2.18 25.19
C GLN A 274 -35.54 1.64 26.40
#